data_c268b4ab7bf14e8797dd48d42f63cc97
#
_entry.id   c268b4ab7bf14e8797dd48d42f63cc97
#
_cell.length_a   1.000
_cell.length_b   1.000
_cell.length_c   1.000
_cell.angle_alpha   90.00
_cell.angle_beta   90.00
_cell.angle_gamma   90.00
#
_symmetry.space_group_name_H-M   'P 1'
#
loop_
_entity.id
_entity.type
_entity.pdbx_description
1 polymer ?
#
loop_
_entity_poly.entity_id
_entity_poly.type
_entity_poly.pdbx_seq_one_letter_code
_entity_poly.pdbx_strand_id
1 'polypeptide(L)'
;MPLGPTCGPVLLLGSTWFTVGSTTPVERWVTVERGQPLFLVLVSMIGCLADACMDGEGKCQAGYGVGDEALADYLRDGIRTCNDVSTAELYATVDSHPLGNLFQYRAWSPQPFAWWYPAGSIVAGGDEAGGELPLAVTDGWYLLLAPLSPGEHVVRYGAKCVNPDDPSIWCTAILLYHITVK
;
A
#
# COMPACT_ATOMS: atom_id res chain seq x y z
N MET A 1 -12.57 -4.74 -23.28
CA MET A 1 -11.86 -6.02 -23.06
C MET A 1 -11.68 -6.15 -21.56
N PRO A 2 -12.11 -7.23 -20.90
CA PRO A 2 -11.83 -7.41 -19.51
C PRO A 2 -10.34 -7.69 -19.36
N LEU A 3 -9.65 -6.86 -18.58
CA LEU A 3 -8.29 -7.13 -18.14
C LEU A 3 -8.36 -8.41 -17.30
N GLY A 4 -7.72 -9.46 -17.78
CA GLY A 4 -7.57 -10.71 -17.04
C GLY A 4 -6.89 -10.47 -15.69
N PRO A 5 -6.91 -11.46 -14.78
CA PRO A 5 -6.33 -11.33 -13.46
C PRO A 5 -4.83 -11.10 -13.61
N THR A 6 -4.42 -9.84 -13.58
CA THR A 6 -3.01 -9.50 -13.45
C THR A 6 -2.60 -9.94 -12.06
N CYS A 7 -1.88 -11.04 -11.97
CA CYS A 7 -1.07 -11.36 -10.82
C CYS A 7 -0.10 -10.18 -10.62
N GLY A 8 -0.47 -9.21 -9.79
CA GLY A 8 0.49 -8.23 -9.32
C GLY A 8 1.63 -8.99 -8.65
N PRO A 9 2.88 -8.54 -8.76
CA PRO A 9 4.02 -9.26 -8.25
C PRO A 9 3.85 -9.46 -6.74
N VAL A 10 3.78 -10.70 -6.34
CA VAL A 10 3.96 -11.07 -4.95
C VAL A 10 5.46 -10.97 -4.70
N LEU A 11 5.86 -9.98 -3.94
CA LEU A 11 7.26 -9.80 -3.61
C LEU A 11 7.61 -10.73 -2.45
N LEU A 12 8.46 -11.70 -2.70
CA LEU A 12 9.07 -12.50 -1.64
C LEU A 12 10.34 -11.79 -1.17
N LEU A 13 10.29 -11.13 -0.02
CA LEU A 13 11.48 -10.60 0.65
C LEU A 13 11.89 -11.58 1.76
N GLY A 14 12.88 -12.39 1.49
CA GLY A 14 13.31 -13.44 2.40
C GLY A 14 12.22 -14.52 2.53
N SER A 15 11.79 -14.82 3.76
CA SER A 15 10.76 -15.83 4.07
C SER A 15 9.36 -15.25 4.27
N THR A 16 9.14 -13.97 3.97
CA THR A 16 7.85 -13.29 4.22
C THR A 16 7.08 -13.07 2.92
N TRP A 17 5.81 -13.44 2.91
CA TRP A 17 4.89 -13.16 1.83
C TRP A 17 4.29 -11.76 1.96
N PHE A 18 4.40 -10.96 0.91
CA PHE A 18 3.82 -9.62 0.84
C PHE A 18 2.57 -9.64 -0.03
N THR A 19 1.47 -9.14 0.52
CA THR A 19 0.27 -8.90 -0.25
C THR A 19 0.30 -7.48 -0.82
N VAL A 20 -0.11 -7.35 -2.06
CA VAL A 20 -0.14 -6.05 -2.75
C VAL A 20 -1.50 -5.41 -2.54
N GLY A 21 -1.52 -4.13 -2.20
CA GLY A 21 -2.73 -3.32 -2.14
C GLY A 21 -3.39 -3.16 -3.51
N SER A 22 -4.65 -2.74 -3.51
CA SER A 22 -5.41 -2.43 -4.71
C SER A 22 -6.39 -1.31 -4.42
N THR A 23 -6.65 -0.46 -5.40
CA THR A 23 -7.68 0.58 -5.36
C THR A 23 -9.07 0.07 -5.75
N THR A 24 -9.17 -1.19 -6.17
CA THR A 24 -10.42 -1.86 -6.51
C THR A 24 -10.52 -3.19 -5.77
N PRO A 25 -11.73 -3.71 -5.52
CA PRO A 25 -11.89 -5.05 -4.95
C PRO A 25 -11.17 -6.11 -5.77
N VAL A 26 -10.36 -6.92 -5.11
CA VAL A 26 -9.55 -7.97 -5.73
C VAL A 26 -9.71 -9.27 -4.97
N GLU A 27 -9.85 -10.36 -5.72
CA GLU A 27 -9.85 -11.73 -5.22
C GLU A 27 -8.67 -12.49 -5.82
N ARG A 28 -7.89 -13.19 -5.00
CA ARG A 28 -6.67 -13.88 -5.41
C ARG A 28 -6.53 -15.24 -4.75
N TRP A 29 -5.91 -16.17 -5.48
CA TRP A 29 -5.55 -17.50 -5.01
C TRP A 29 -4.04 -17.63 -4.99
N VAL A 30 -3.48 -17.98 -3.84
CA VAL A 30 -2.04 -18.08 -3.64
C VAL A 30 -1.67 -19.34 -2.86
N THR A 31 -0.49 -19.87 -3.14
CA THR A 31 0.09 -20.94 -2.33
C THR A 31 1.29 -20.38 -1.58
N VAL A 32 1.37 -20.65 -0.28
CA VAL A 32 2.47 -20.25 0.58
C VAL A 32 3.07 -21.48 1.26
N GLU A 33 4.37 -21.44 1.53
CA GLU A 33 5.04 -22.52 2.24
C GLU A 33 4.77 -22.45 3.74
N ARG A 34 4.73 -23.61 4.37
CA ARG A 34 4.59 -23.70 5.83
C ARG A 34 5.66 -22.90 6.56
N GLY A 35 5.24 -22.16 7.57
CA GLY A 35 6.12 -21.31 8.37
C GLY A 35 6.39 -19.92 7.80
N GLN A 36 5.82 -19.57 6.66
CA GLN A 36 5.94 -18.24 6.08
C GLN A 36 4.92 -17.28 6.68
N PRO A 37 5.35 -16.16 7.28
CA PRO A 37 4.45 -15.10 7.73
C PRO A 37 3.88 -14.32 6.52
N LEU A 38 2.72 -13.70 6.73
CA LEU A 38 2.05 -12.89 5.72
C LEU A 38 2.09 -11.42 6.13
N PHE A 39 2.58 -10.56 5.23
CA PHE A 39 2.55 -9.12 5.42
C PHE A 39 1.40 -8.52 4.62
N LEU A 40 0.43 -7.95 5.32
CA LEU A 40 -0.77 -7.35 4.73
C LEU A 40 -0.65 -5.82 4.75
N VAL A 41 -0.87 -5.20 3.61
CA VAL A 41 -0.99 -3.74 3.49
C VAL A 41 -2.47 -3.40 3.54
N LEU A 42 -2.97 -2.95 4.70
CA LEU A 42 -4.39 -2.61 4.89
C LEU A 42 -4.74 -1.37 4.09
N VAL A 43 -3.97 -0.33 4.27
CA VAL A 43 -3.91 0.89 3.45
C VAL A 43 -2.54 1.54 3.65
N SER A 44 -2.00 2.08 2.58
CA SER A 44 -0.73 2.82 2.61
C SER A 44 -0.83 4.01 1.67
N MET A 45 -0.36 5.14 2.15
CA MET A 45 -0.11 6.33 1.35
C MET A 45 1.38 6.42 1.08
N ILE A 46 1.72 6.84 -0.11
CA ILE A 46 3.09 7.17 -0.49
C ILE A 46 3.12 8.61 -0.98
N GLY A 47 3.95 9.42 -0.36
CA GLY A 47 4.29 10.74 -0.85
C GLY A 47 5.62 10.67 -1.58
N CYS A 48 5.70 11.21 -2.76
CA CYS A 48 6.90 11.17 -3.56
C CYS A 48 7.20 12.52 -4.20
N LEU A 49 8.39 12.63 -4.74
CA LEU A 49 8.88 13.88 -5.34
C LEU A 49 7.91 14.45 -6.39
N ALA A 50 7.25 13.59 -7.15
CA ALA A 50 6.25 14.01 -8.14
C ALA A 50 5.07 14.76 -7.51
N ASP A 51 4.65 14.37 -6.31
CA ASP A 51 3.52 15.00 -5.60
C ASP A 51 3.86 16.39 -5.05
N ALA A 52 5.13 16.58 -4.63
CA ALA A 52 5.58 17.83 -4.01
C ALA A 52 6.07 18.86 -5.01
N CYS A 53 6.48 18.44 -6.20
CA CYS A 53 7.19 19.28 -7.14
C CYS A 53 6.37 19.70 -8.35
N MET A 54 5.07 19.46 -8.32
CA MET A 54 4.17 19.98 -9.36
C MET A 54 4.06 21.50 -9.18
N ASP A 55 4.95 22.24 -9.82
CA ASP A 55 4.65 23.64 -10.12
C ASP A 55 3.35 23.67 -10.95
N GLY A 56 2.71 24.81 -11.07
CA GLY A 56 1.48 24.94 -11.85
C GLY A 56 1.62 24.55 -13.34
N GLU A 57 2.81 24.10 -13.76
CA GLU A 57 3.13 23.62 -15.10
C GLU A 57 3.42 22.11 -15.13
N GLY A 58 3.33 21.40 -13.99
CA GLY A 58 3.53 19.96 -13.90
C GLY A 58 5.00 19.52 -13.94
N LYS A 59 5.94 20.42 -13.65
CA LYS A 59 7.38 20.10 -13.64
C LYS A 59 7.89 19.93 -12.22
N CYS A 60 8.58 18.84 -11.99
CA CYS A 60 9.39 18.65 -10.78
C CYS A 60 10.55 19.68 -10.75
N GLN A 61 10.70 20.37 -9.63
CA GLN A 61 11.89 21.19 -9.42
C GLN A 61 13.14 20.30 -9.35
N ALA A 62 14.13 20.63 -10.15
CA ALA A 62 15.40 19.90 -10.13
C ALA A 62 16.16 20.16 -8.83
N GLY A 63 16.81 19.11 -8.29
CA GLY A 63 17.76 19.24 -7.18
C GLY A 63 17.39 18.54 -5.88
N TYR A 64 16.22 17.96 -5.76
CA TYR A 64 15.86 17.17 -4.58
C TYR A 64 16.34 15.72 -4.69
N GLY A 65 16.72 15.14 -3.59
CA GLY A 65 17.20 13.75 -3.52
C GLY A 65 16.88 13.07 -2.19
N VAL A 66 17.28 11.83 -2.03
CA VAL A 66 17.02 11.01 -0.83
C VAL A 66 17.46 11.69 0.47
N GLY A 67 18.44 12.57 0.43
CA GLY A 67 18.96 13.31 1.59
C GLY A 67 18.23 14.64 1.88
N ASP A 68 17.18 14.99 1.14
CA ASP A 68 16.44 16.24 1.38
C ASP A 68 15.36 16.04 2.47
N GLU A 69 15.75 16.26 3.72
CA GLU A 69 14.88 16.09 4.88
C GLU A 69 13.73 17.11 4.91
N ALA A 70 13.93 18.33 4.45
CA ALA A 70 12.87 19.34 4.43
C ALA A 70 11.73 18.96 3.50
N LEU A 71 12.07 18.41 2.34
CA LEU A 71 11.08 17.88 1.41
C LEU A 71 10.44 16.60 1.94
N ALA A 72 11.22 15.73 2.56
CA ALA A 72 10.70 14.52 3.19
C ALA A 72 9.69 14.84 4.29
N ASP A 73 9.94 15.85 5.11
CA ASP A 73 9.02 16.30 6.16
C ASP A 73 7.73 16.87 5.57
N TYR A 74 7.84 17.69 4.52
CA TYR A 74 6.68 18.19 3.81
C TYR A 74 5.79 17.05 3.26
N LEU A 75 6.39 16.05 2.63
CA LEU A 75 5.68 14.87 2.12
C LEU A 75 5.06 14.05 3.25
N ARG A 76 5.77 13.87 4.37
CA ARG A 76 5.25 13.16 5.56
C ARG A 76 4.02 13.84 6.13
N ASP A 77 4.06 15.16 6.25
CA ASP A 77 2.93 15.92 6.79
C ASP A 77 1.71 15.80 5.88
N GLY A 78 1.89 15.86 4.56
CA GLY A 78 0.81 15.68 3.60
C GLY A 78 0.14 14.32 3.69
N ILE A 79 0.91 13.22 3.64
CA ILE A 79 0.35 11.87 3.72
C ILE A 79 -0.20 11.53 5.10
N ARG A 80 0.41 12.04 6.18
CA ARG A 80 -0.09 11.86 7.55
C ARG A 80 -1.45 12.52 7.72
N THR A 81 -1.59 13.77 7.28
CA THR A 81 -2.87 14.48 7.31
C THR A 81 -3.93 13.74 6.52
N CYS A 82 -3.59 13.25 5.32
CA CYS A 82 -4.51 12.47 4.50
C CYS A 82 -4.95 11.19 5.22
N ASN A 83 -4.03 10.42 5.82
CA ASN A 83 -4.36 9.24 6.59
C ASN A 83 -5.24 9.56 7.81
N ASP A 84 -4.89 10.60 8.57
CA ASP A 84 -5.59 10.95 9.81
C ASP A 84 -7.05 11.39 9.57
N VAL A 85 -7.31 12.11 8.49
CA VAL A 85 -8.65 12.66 8.19
C VAL A 85 -9.47 11.81 7.23
N SER A 86 -8.83 10.95 6.47
CA SER A 86 -9.47 10.20 5.39
C SER A 86 -9.77 8.75 5.73
N THR A 87 -8.96 8.11 6.59
CA THR A 87 -9.16 6.70 6.92
C THR A 87 -10.27 6.55 7.96
N ALA A 88 -11.41 6.05 7.51
CA ALA A 88 -12.61 5.89 8.33
C ALA A 88 -12.72 4.50 8.96
N GLU A 89 -12.22 3.46 8.30
CA GLU A 89 -12.40 2.08 8.73
C GLU A 89 -11.23 1.22 8.25
N LEU A 90 -10.75 0.37 9.15
CA LEU A 90 -9.82 -0.72 8.83
C LEU A 90 -10.48 -2.04 9.21
N TYR A 91 -10.33 -3.04 8.37
CA TYR A 91 -10.81 -4.37 8.67
C TYR A 91 -9.83 -5.44 8.19
N ALA A 92 -9.76 -6.54 8.93
CA ALA A 92 -9.05 -7.75 8.55
C ALA A 92 -9.70 -8.95 9.23
N THR A 93 -9.81 -10.04 8.50
CA THR A 93 -10.28 -11.33 9.01
C THR A 93 -9.39 -12.46 8.50
N VAL A 94 -9.22 -13.49 9.31
CA VAL A 94 -8.65 -14.77 8.91
C VAL A 94 -9.71 -15.84 9.21
N ASP A 95 -10.10 -16.59 8.20
CA ASP A 95 -11.15 -17.64 8.30
C ASP A 95 -12.43 -17.12 8.97
N SER A 96 -12.84 -15.92 8.56
CA SER A 96 -14.00 -15.19 9.10
C SER A 96 -13.84 -14.69 10.55
N HIS A 97 -12.71 -14.93 11.21
CA HIS A 97 -12.43 -14.39 12.55
C HIS A 97 -11.84 -12.99 12.44
N PRO A 98 -12.49 -11.96 13.01
CA PRO A 98 -11.99 -10.60 12.91
C PRO A 98 -10.71 -10.39 13.73
N LEU A 99 -9.78 -9.63 13.15
CA LEU A 99 -8.58 -9.15 13.84
C LEU A 99 -8.91 -7.78 14.43
N GLY A 100 -8.69 -7.63 15.73
CA GLY A 100 -9.04 -6.40 16.47
C GLY A 100 -7.92 -5.37 16.49
N ASN A 101 -8.29 -4.14 16.88
CA ASN A 101 -7.36 -3.06 17.19
C ASN A 101 -6.36 -2.73 16.06
N LEU A 102 -6.84 -2.70 14.82
CA LEU A 102 -5.99 -2.55 13.62
C LEU A 102 -5.27 -1.20 13.56
N PHE A 103 -5.86 -0.14 14.12
CA PHE A 103 -5.26 1.20 14.13
C PHE A 103 -3.95 1.30 14.92
N GLN A 104 -3.66 0.37 15.81
CA GLN A 104 -2.37 0.31 16.53
C GLN A 104 -1.18 -0.08 15.61
N TYR A 105 -1.45 -0.66 14.45
CA TYR A 105 -0.42 -1.15 13.53
C TYR A 105 -0.04 -0.13 12.45
N ARG A 106 -0.15 1.16 12.77
CA ARG A 106 0.35 2.23 11.91
C ARG A 106 1.87 2.25 11.93
N ALA A 107 2.46 2.37 10.75
CA ALA A 107 3.89 2.54 10.59
C ALA A 107 4.19 3.48 9.41
N TRP A 108 5.31 4.16 9.51
CA TRP A 108 5.79 5.06 8.45
C TRP A 108 7.27 4.82 8.21
N SER A 109 7.74 5.25 7.04
CA SER A 109 9.17 5.20 6.72
C SER A 109 9.93 6.17 7.65
N PRO A 110 10.88 5.69 8.49
CA PRO A 110 11.64 6.56 9.40
C PRO A 110 12.57 7.51 8.64
N GLN A 111 12.98 7.11 7.43
CA GLN A 111 13.82 7.89 6.53
C GLN A 111 13.20 7.89 5.14
N PRO A 112 13.45 8.93 4.32
CA PRO A 112 13.10 8.91 2.91
C PRO A 112 13.88 7.81 2.18
N PHE A 113 13.32 7.31 1.07
CA PHE A 113 13.92 6.26 0.26
C PHE A 113 13.74 6.55 -1.22
N ALA A 114 14.64 6.03 -2.04
CA ALA A 114 14.41 5.99 -3.47
C ALA A 114 13.45 4.86 -3.84
N TRP A 115 12.53 5.14 -4.74
CA TRP A 115 11.54 4.17 -5.18
C TRP A 115 11.56 4.00 -6.68
N TRP A 116 11.62 2.75 -7.12
CA TRP A 116 11.59 2.41 -8.54
C TRP A 116 10.18 1.90 -8.92
N TYR A 117 9.57 2.50 -9.92
CA TYR A 117 8.25 2.09 -10.39
C TYR A 117 8.34 1.52 -11.81
N PRO A 118 7.57 0.45 -12.10
CA PRO A 118 7.55 -0.14 -13.42
C PRO A 118 6.80 0.76 -14.42
N ALA A 119 7.07 0.55 -15.70
CA ALA A 119 6.33 1.17 -16.79
C ALA A 119 4.82 0.93 -16.65
N GLY A 120 4.03 1.94 -16.95
CA GLY A 120 2.57 1.88 -16.85
C GLY A 120 2.03 1.90 -15.41
N SER A 121 2.86 2.22 -14.41
CA SER A 121 2.40 2.35 -13.02
C SER A 121 1.43 3.51 -12.87
N ILE A 122 0.30 3.25 -12.19
CA ILE A 122 -0.70 4.29 -11.87
C ILE A 122 -0.12 5.38 -10.96
N VAL A 123 0.91 5.08 -10.18
CA VAL A 123 1.56 6.00 -9.24
C VAL A 123 2.36 7.07 -9.97
N ALA A 124 2.81 6.79 -11.18
CA ALA A 124 3.54 7.72 -12.04
C ALA A 124 2.65 8.37 -13.10
N GLY A 125 1.35 8.47 -12.86
CA GLY A 125 0.42 9.06 -13.83
C GLY A 125 0.28 8.26 -15.13
N GLY A 126 0.68 6.98 -15.13
CA GLY A 126 0.63 6.13 -16.31
C GLY A 126 1.83 6.28 -17.25
N ASP A 127 2.94 6.84 -16.77
CA ASP A 127 4.17 6.95 -17.55
C ASP A 127 4.58 5.60 -18.12
N GLU A 128 4.65 5.53 -19.45
CA GLU A 128 4.96 4.29 -20.17
C GLU A 128 6.40 3.81 -19.95
N ALA A 129 7.31 4.70 -19.59
CA ALA A 129 8.73 4.39 -19.46
C ALA A 129 9.09 3.74 -18.11
N GLY A 130 8.31 3.98 -17.07
CA GLY A 130 8.78 3.70 -15.71
C GLY A 130 9.94 4.60 -15.30
N GLY A 131 10.41 4.48 -14.08
CA GLY A 131 11.52 5.31 -13.61
C GLY A 131 11.84 5.16 -12.15
N GLU A 132 12.74 6.02 -11.67
CA GLU A 132 13.13 6.15 -10.28
C GLU A 132 12.64 7.48 -9.71
N LEU A 133 11.97 7.41 -8.57
CA LEU A 133 11.67 8.55 -7.74
C LEU A 133 12.75 8.60 -6.65
N PRO A 134 13.65 9.59 -6.68
CA PRO A 134 14.81 9.61 -5.79
C PRO A 134 14.45 9.87 -4.34
N LEU A 135 13.24 10.37 -4.07
CA LEU A 135 12.77 10.64 -2.73
C LEU A 135 11.30 10.26 -2.62
N ALA A 136 11.01 9.34 -1.71
CA ALA A 136 9.67 8.93 -1.33
C ALA A 136 9.60 8.71 0.19
N VAL A 137 8.40 8.87 0.73
CA VAL A 137 8.05 8.52 2.10
C VAL A 137 6.75 7.75 2.10
N THR A 138 6.51 6.94 3.12
CA THR A 138 5.25 6.18 3.25
C THR A 138 4.72 6.25 4.66
N ASP A 139 3.40 6.19 4.79
CA ASP A 139 2.66 6.06 6.04
C ASP A 139 1.42 5.21 5.78
N GLY A 140 1.10 4.31 6.70
CA GLY A 140 -0.02 3.41 6.51
C GLY A 140 -0.22 2.44 7.66
N TRP A 141 -1.16 1.52 7.48
CA TRP A 141 -1.43 0.44 8.42
C TRP A 141 -1.06 -0.89 7.78
N TYR A 142 -0.20 -1.61 8.50
CA TYR A 142 0.41 -2.84 8.03
C TYR A 142 0.25 -3.93 9.09
N LEU A 143 -0.02 -5.14 8.66
CA LEU A 143 -0.21 -6.26 9.56
C LEU A 143 0.74 -7.39 9.18
N LEU A 144 1.54 -7.83 10.14
CA LEU A 144 2.34 -9.04 10.00
C LEU A 144 1.63 -10.19 10.72
N LEU A 145 1.02 -11.09 9.95
CA LEU A 145 0.42 -12.29 10.50
C LEU A 145 1.48 -13.36 10.72
N ALA A 146 1.41 -14.03 11.87
CA ALA A 146 2.15 -15.26 12.09
C ALA A 146 1.80 -16.28 11.00
N PRO A 147 2.70 -17.25 10.72
CA PRO A 147 2.42 -18.31 9.78
C PRO A 147 1.10 -19.01 10.08
N LEU A 148 0.28 -19.19 9.05
CA LEU A 148 -0.96 -19.95 9.15
C LEU A 148 -0.65 -21.45 9.25
N SER A 149 -1.60 -22.22 9.78
CA SER A 149 -1.53 -23.68 9.80
C SER A 149 -1.54 -24.25 8.37
N PRO A 150 -1.05 -25.47 8.13
CA PRO A 150 -1.25 -26.13 6.85
C PRO A 150 -2.73 -26.29 6.52
N GLY A 151 -3.09 -26.06 5.26
CA GLY A 151 -4.48 -26.17 4.78
C GLY A 151 -4.94 -24.95 3.99
N GLU A 152 -6.24 -24.86 3.80
CA GLU A 152 -6.90 -23.75 3.10
C GLU A 152 -7.33 -22.66 4.10
N HIS A 153 -7.04 -21.40 3.75
CA HIS A 153 -7.39 -20.24 4.55
C HIS A 153 -7.99 -19.15 3.68
N VAL A 154 -8.83 -18.31 4.28
CA VAL A 154 -9.38 -17.13 3.65
C VAL A 154 -8.97 -15.90 4.46
N VAL A 155 -8.19 -15.02 3.86
CA VAL A 155 -7.77 -13.75 4.46
C VAL A 155 -8.47 -12.62 3.70
N ARG A 156 -9.28 -11.85 4.41
CA ARG A 156 -9.96 -10.67 3.88
C ARG A 156 -9.56 -9.44 4.67
N TYR A 157 -9.14 -8.40 3.96
CA TYR A 157 -8.70 -7.17 4.62
C TYR A 157 -8.85 -5.95 3.72
N GLY A 158 -8.72 -4.77 4.29
CA GLY A 158 -8.74 -3.51 3.57
C GLY A 158 -9.06 -2.31 4.45
N ALA A 159 -9.40 -1.23 3.76
CA ALA A 159 -9.74 0.03 4.37
C ALA A 159 -10.90 0.71 3.64
N LYS A 160 -11.56 1.60 4.36
CA LYS A 160 -12.54 2.53 3.82
C LYS A 160 -12.08 3.94 4.15
N CYS A 161 -11.87 4.73 3.13
CA CYS A 161 -11.45 6.12 3.27
C CYS A 161 -12.59 7.05 2.89
N VAL A 162 -12.69 8.19 3.57
CA VAL A 162 -13.72 9.19 3.35
C VAL A 162 -13.05 10.55 3.20
N ASN A 163 -13.44 11.31 2.19
CA ASN A 163 -13.02 12.69 2.09
C ASN A 163 -13.74 13.53 3.17
N PRO A 164 -13.03 14.24 4.04
CA PRO A 164 -13.65 15.06 5.08
C PRO A 164 -14.48 16.23 4.54
N ASP A 165 -14.11 16.76 3.37
CA ASP A 165 -14.80 17.88 2.71
C ASP A 165 -15.96 17.39 1.82
N ASP A 166 -15.94 16.14 1.41
CA ASP A 166 -17.00 15.46 0.68
C ASP A 166 -17.22 14.10 1.36
N PRO A 167 -18.31 13.90 2.09
CA PRO A 167 -18.59 12.69 2.82
C PRO A 167 -18.82 11.45 1.93
N SER A 168 -18.76 11.59 0.62
CA SER A 168 -18.74 10.43 -0.27
C SER A 168 -17.47 9.59 -0.01
N ILE A 169 -17.63 8.26 -0.03
CA ILE A 169 -16.50 7.35 0.08
C ILE A 169 -15.67 7.47 -1.19
N TRP A 170 -14.44 7.94 -1.08
CA TRP A 170 -13.55 8.10 -2.22
C TRP A 170 -12.52 6.99 -2.38
N CYS A 171 -12.30 6.16 -1.36
CA CYS A 171 -11.55 4.92 -1.53
C CYS A 171 -12.15 3.79 -0.70
N THR A 172 -12.23 2.62 -1.29
CA THR A 172 -12.54 1.37 -0.61
C THR A 172 -11.64 0.30 -1.18
N ALA A 173 -10.69 -0.17 -0.38
CA ALA A 173 -9.87 -1.32 -0.73
C ALA A 173 -10.46 -2.57 -0.06
N ILE A 174 -10.83 -3.56 -0.87
CA ILE A 174 -11.29 -4.87 -0.41
C ILE A 174 -10.43 -5.92 -1.08
N LEU A 175 -9.63 -6.62 -0.28
CA LEU A 175 -8.76 -7.67 -0.75
C LEU A 175 -9.19 -8.99 -0.11
N LEU A 176 -9.36 -9.98 -0.96
CA LEU A 176 -9.71 -11.34 -0.58
C LEU A 176 -8.64 -12.29 -1.12
N TYR A 177 -7.99 -13.01 -0.22
CA TYR A 177 -6.99 -14.02 -0.55
C TYR A 177 -7.47 -15.39 -0.10
N HIS A 178 -7.49 -16.33 -1.05
CA HIS A 178 -7.61 -17.76 -0.79
C HIS A 178 -6.20 -18.33 -0.74
N ILE A 179 -5.78 -18.78 0.42
CA ILE A 179 -4.40 -19.17 0.71
C ILE A 179 -4.33 -20.65 0.97
N THR A 180 -3.54 -21.37 0.15
CA THR A 180 -3.20 -22.77 0.40
C THR A 180 -1.83 -22.82 1.07
N VAL A 181 -1.75 -23.29 2.32
CA VAL A 181 -0.47 -23.50 3.04
C VAL A 181 -0.02 -24.96 2.89
N LYS A 182 1.18 -25.18 2.34
CA LYS A 182 1.76 -26.53 2.08
C LYS A 182 2.92 -26.83 3.00
#